data_7885114ac2f446fcec40a2bff5ae5dab
#
_entry.id   7885114ac2f446fcec40a2bff5ae5dab
#
_cell.length_a   1.000
_cell.length_b   1.000
_cell.length_c   1.000
_cell.angle_alpha   90.00
_cell.angle_beta   90.00
_cell.angle_gamma   90.00
#
_symmetry.space_group_name_H-M   'P 1'
#
loop_
_entity.id
_entity.type
_entity.pdbx_description
1 polymer ?
#
loop_
_entity_poly.entity_id
_entity_poly.type
_entity_poly.pdbx_seq_one_letter_code
_entity_poly.pdbx_strand_id
1 'polypeptide(L)'
;MSAPNAGIAAASTSAEANDPHNVVDPLQPSAKSSPADYKRTEESSGLTSDTHDVVTADEDESDHPVAPDQFDPKYQTDKKEIWAYYSYYIGNNGLTLFNFAPTAFQDLLYLQAGDAERLQFLGSYRTINSIVLLSNGISFAIQVVLFLILGSLADYGSWRPWILIFWSVVAWGLGFGWLGVHTPDKWPTATGLYMIGLIAYQMCFTFWFAAFPGLARNTTQMRTKAEEYESNKITREEYDFEDMMQRNRISNVAFIAQSAGEIIILAVLVGILKALHVTKSDANNLWGLSVLIAYCTGCWIVLAIPWFIWEKRRPGQKVPPGMNIVSVGFWTIWRAMTQIYRLKQSLIYLIGFFILSDSLNTTVTVIATLQNTVVAYNTLTLTYLFLVGIAAQLAGIGGFWLVQKRFKLSTKTMFNVVMLGIVILDGWGMVGIWTHKFGFHNEWEFWVYQVWYAFTAPIFLELTKHSPGTA
;
A
#
# COMPACT_ATOMS: atom_id res chain seq x y z
N MET A 1 -10.29 7.92 -11.12
CA MET A 1 -10.53 6.97 -10.03
C MET A 1 -9.34 6.98 -9.13
N SER A 2 -9.38 7.80 -8.09
CA SER A 2 -8.44 7.59 -7.01
C SER A 2 -8.96 6.40 -6.22
N ALA A 3 -8.64 5.19 -6.68
CA ALA A 3 -8.52 4.17 -5.69
C ALA A 3 -7.59 4.76 -4.64
N PRO A 4 -7.97 4.86 -3.37
CA PRO A 4 -6.97 5.01 -2.34
C PRO A 4 -5.98 3.92 -2.66
N ASN A 5 -4.73 4.26 -2.71
CA ASN A 5 -3.64 3.37 -3.03
C ASN A 5 -3.82 2.03 -2.30
N ALA A 6 -4.70 1.19 -2.82
CA ALA A 6 -4.70 -0.21 -2.56
C ALA A 6 -3.55 -0.79 -3.39
N GLY A 7 -2.40 -0.14 -3.27
CA GLY A 7 -1.17 -0.84 -3.50
C GLY A 7 -1.24 -2.00 -2.56
N ILE A 8 -1.21 -3.18 -3.10
CA ILE A 8 -0.83 -4.36 -2.36
C ILE A 8 0.48 -3.95 -1.69
N ALA A 9 0.39 -3.37 -0.48
CA ALA A 9 1.45 -3.51 0.44
C ALA A 9 1.52 -5.03 0.61
N ALA A 10 2.40 -5.65 -0.13
CA ALA A 10 2.94 -6.91 0.32
C ALA A 10 3.39 -6.58 1.74
N ALA A 11 2.54 -6.91 2.68
CA ALA A 11 2.86 -6.77 4.08
C ALA A 11 4.01 -7.72 4.33
N SER A 12 5.21 -7.22 4.25
CA SER A 12 6.30 -7.74 5.05
C SER A 12 6.06 -7.25 6.48
N THR A 13 4.91 -7.56 7.02
CA THR A 13 4.73 -7.61 8.45
C THR A 13 5.32 -8.94 8.86
N SER A 14 6.46 -8.90 9.48
CA SER A 14 6.84 -9.93 10.44
C SER A 14 5.61 -10.16 11.33
N ALA A 15 4.85 -11.22 11.03
CA ALA A 15 3.76 -11.67 11.88
C ALA A 15 4.43 -12.32 13.09
N GLU A 16 4.57 -11.58 14.14
CA GLU A 16 4.81 -12.14 15.46
C GLU A 16 3.61 -13.00 15.82
N ALA A 17 3.84 -14.29 15.89
CA ALA A 17 2.87 -15.30 16.27
C ALA A 17 2.70 -15.26 17.79
N ASN A 18 1.60 -14.76 18.29
CA ASN A 18 1.17 -15.00 19.67
C ASN A 18 0.47 -16.36 19.78
N ASP A 19 0.96 -17.19 20.69
CA ASP A 19 0.46 -18.50 21.06
C ASP A 19 -0.86 -18.38 21.86
N PRO A 20 -1.99 -19.00 21.45
CA PRO A 20 -3.28 -18.89 22.13
C PRO A 20 -3.55 -20.00 23.16
N HIS A 21 -2.57 -20.50 23.89
CA HIS A 21 -2.80 -21.47 24.96
C HIS A 21 -2.39 -20.96 26.33
N ASN A 22 -3.21 -20.07 26.90
CA ASN A 22 -3.36 -19.98 28.36
C ASN A 22 -4.69 -19.29 28.69
N VAL A 23 -5.76 -20.05 28.62
CA VAL A 23 -6.98 -19.75 29.37
C VAL A 23 -6.78 -20.25 30.80
N VAL A 24 -6.48 -19.35 31.70
CA VAL A 24 -6.47 -19.65 33.14
C VAL A 24 -7.80 -19.24 33.72
N ASP A 25 -8.57 -20.21 34.13
CA ASP A 25 -9.78 -20.10 34.93
C ASP A 25 -9.47 -19.54 36.33
N PRO A 26 -10.20 -18.57 36.84
CA PRO A 26 -9.95 -18.04 38.18
C PRO A 26 -10.80 -18.80 39.20
N LEU A 27 -10.17 -19.57 40.08
CA LEU A 27 -10.62 -19.81 41.49
C LEU A 27 -9.83 -20.94 42.14
N GLN A 28 -8.90 -20.65 43.01
CA GLN A 28 -8.88 -20.92 44.45
C GLN A 28 -7.48 -20.81 45.02
N PRO A 29 -7.32 -20.35 46.28
CA PRO A 29 -6.06 -20.15 46.92
C PRO A 29 -5.72 -21.33 47.81
N SER A 30 -4.48 -21.82 47.84
CA SER A 30 -3.92 -22.45 49.03
C SER A 30 -2.47 -22.91 48.88
N ALA A 31 -1.68 -22.48 49.86
CA ALA A 31 -0.63 -23.17 50.58
C ALA A 31 0.83 -23.07 50.05
N LYS A 32 1.57 -22.42 50.96
CA LYS A 32 3.02 -22.37 51.10
C LYS A 32 3.67 -23.76 51.11
N SER A 33 4.83 -23.91 50.49
CA SER A 33 5.92 -24.72 51.04
C SER A 33 7.28 -24.27 50.51
N SER A 34 8.23 -24.23 51.38
CA SER A 34 9.59 -23.74 51.33
C SER A 34 10.59 -24.70 50.67
N PRO A 35 11.84 -24.30 50.44
CA PRO A 35 12.75 -24.90 49.46
C PRO A 35 13.62 -26.02 50.04
N ALA A 36 13.97 -26.99 49.22
CA ALA A 36 15.08 -27.87 49.49
C ALA A 36 15.71 -28.46 48.23
N ASP A 37 16.98 -28.18 48.10
CA ASP A 37 18.05 -28.99 47.51
C ASP A 37 17.76 -29.94 46.35
N TYR A 38 18.43 -29.69 45.22
CA TYR A 38 18.97 -30.77 44.43
C TYR A 38 20.42 -30.54 44.00
N LYS A 39 21.27 -31.47 44.50
CA LYS A 39 22.70 -31.58 44.24
C LYS A 39 22.98 -32.13 42.85
N ARG A 40 23.95 -31.52 42.23
CA ARG A 40 24.94 -31.90 41.24
C ARG A 40 25.23 -33.41 41.14
N THR A 41 25.13 -33.93 39.92
CA THR A 41 25.93 -35.08 39.47
C THR A 41 26.43 -34.80 38.06
N GLU A 42 27.73 -34.58 37.94
CA GLU A 42 28.51 -34.66 36.72
C GLU A 42 28.67 -36.12 36.34
N GLU A 43 28.41 -36.49 35.11
CA GLU A 43 29.22 -37.50 34.40
C GLU A 43 29.07 -37.39 32.87
N SER A 44 30.21 -37.42 32.26
CA SER A 44 30.61 -37.31 30.89
C SER A 44 29.94 -38.28 29.91
N SER A 45 29.62 -37.82 28.73
CA SER A 45 30.00 -38.51 27.47
C SER A 45 29.79 -37.60 26.27
N GLY A 46 30.81 -37.50 25.43
CA GLY A 46 30.95 -36.52 24.40
C GLY A 46 30.26 -36.85 23.07
N LEU A 47 30.41 -35.89 22.21
CA LEU A 47 30.15 -35.81 20.77
C LEU A 47 28.70 -35.76 20.31
N THR A 48 28.48 -34.68 19.57
CA THR A 48 27.44 -34.34 18.58
C THR A 48 26.34 -33.45 19.10
N SER A 49 26.51 -32.13 18.88
CA SER A 49 25.41 -31.23 18.54
C SER A 49 25.82 -29.75 18.46
N ASP A 50 26.67 -29.40 17.50
CA ASP A 50 26.96 -27.97 17.20
C ASP A 50 25.94 -27.28 16.28
N THR A 51 24.79 -27.91 16.03
CA THR A 51 23.76 -27.35 15.13
C THR A 51 22.48 -26.93 15.86
N HIS A 52 22.31 -27.22 17.14
CA HIS A 52 21.07 -26.85 17.86
C HIS A 52 21.16 -25.55 18.67
N ASP A 53 22.36 -25.13 19.08
CA ASP A 53 22.52 -23.92 19.92
C ASP A 53 22.51 -22.60 19.14
N VAL A 54 22.65 -22.61 17.78
CA VAL A 54 22.60 -21.42 16.97
C VAL A 54 21.15 -20.99 16.66
N VAL A 55 20.20 -21.93 16.75
CA VAL A 55 18.78 -21.64 16.44
C VAL A 55 18.02 -21.07 17.65
N THR A 56 18.45 -21.39 18.89
CA THR A 56 17.76 -20.94 20.11
C THR A 56 18.12 -19.52 20.53
N ALA A 57 19.31 -19.02 20.17
CA ALA A 57 19.71 -17.64 20.50
C ALA A 57 19.03 -16.59 19.59
N ASP A 58 18.66 -16.96 18.35
CA ASP A 58 17.96 -16.04 17.42
C ASP A 58 16.43 -16.00 17.66
N GLU A 59 15.84 -17.01 18.30
CA GLU A 59 14.40 -17.02 18.60
C GLU A 59 14.06 -16.13 19.81
N ASP A 60 14.91 -16.04 20.81
CA ASP A 60 14.71 -15.18 21.98
C ASP A 60 14.90 -13.69 21.67
N GLU A 61 15.79 -13.32 20.71
CA GLU A 61 16.01 -11.93 20.29
C GLU A 61 14.89 -11.42 19.37
N SER A 62 14.16 -12.32 18.69
CA SER A 62 13.05 -11.97 17.77
C SER A 62 11.72 -11.70 18.48
N ASP A 63 11.55 -12.15 19.71
CA ASP A 63 10.31 -11.97 20.49
C ASP A 63 10.31 -10.71 21.38
N HIS A 64 11.42 -9.95 21.39
CA HIS A 64 11.52 -8.74 22.17
C HIS A 64 10.81 -7.57 21.44
N PRO A 65 9.78 -6.93 22.05
CA PRO A 65 8.98 -5.92 21.35
C PRO A 65 9.73 -4.62 21.08
N VAL A 66 10.84 -4.38 21.80
CA VAL A 66 11.63 -3.16 21.67
C VAL A 66 12.85 -3.40 20.78
N ALA A 67 12.95 -2.63 19.71
CA ALA A 67 14.07 -2.75 18.79
C ALA A 67 15.31 -1.96 19.28
N PRO A 68 16.54 -2.48 19.08
CA PRO A 68 17.78 -1.83 19.55
C PRO A 68 17.98 -0.41 19.02
N ASP A 69 17.46 -0.08 17.83
CA ASP A 69 17.56 1.26 17.22
C ASP A 69 16.77 2.32 18.01
N GLN A 70 15.83 1.93 18.88
CA GLN A 70 15.06 2.87 19.70
C GLN A 70 15.88 3.55 20.79
N PHE A 71 17.03 2.99 21.18
CA PHE A 71 17.89 3.57 22.21
C PHE A 71 19.02 4.44 21.64
N ASP A 72 19.31 4.36 20.34
CA ASP A 72 20.34 5.19 19.71
C ASP A 72 19.75 6.57 19.32
N PRO A 73 20.27 7.68 19.90
CA PRO A 73 19.81 9.04 19.59
C PRO A 73 19.87 9.39 18.10
N LYS A 74 20.76 8.77 17.34
CA LYS A 74 20.93 8.98 15.89
C LYS A 74 19.66 8.67 15.11
N TYR A 75 18.88 7.67 15.55
CA TYR A 75 17.70 7.18 14.84
C TYR A 75 16.38 7.77 15.34
N GLN A 76 16.45 8.67 16.34
CA GLN A 76 15.24 9.34 16.85
C GLN A 76 14.51 10.10 15.73
N THR A 77 13.22 9.87 15.58
CA THR A 77 12.38 10.52 14.58
C THR A 77 12.08 11.96 14.97
N ASP A 78 12.46 12.91 14.09
CA ASP A 78 12.17 14.31 14.26
C ASP A 78 10.86 14.72 13.59
N LYS A 79 10.29 15.84 14.03
CA LYS A 79 9.08 16.40 13.37
C LYS A 79 9.32 16.71 11.89
N LYS A 80 10.54 17.11 11.50
CA LYS A 80 10.91 17.38 10.10
C LYS A 80 10.84 16.11 9.25
N GLU A 81 11.32 14.98 9.77
CA GLU A 81 11.27 13.70 9.10
C GLU A 81 9.81 13.23 8.89
N ILE A 82 8.93 13.40 9.91
CA ILE A 82 7.51 13.07 9.80
C ILE A 82 6.82 13.92 8.72
N TRP A 83 7.06 15.24 8.71
CA TRP A 83 6.50 16.11 7.68
C TRP A 83 7.04 15.82 6.28
N ALA A 84 8.30 15.45 6.18
CA ALA A 84 8.91 15.01 4.92
C ALA A 84 8.28 13.69 4.43
N TYR A 85 7.98 12.77 5.33
CA TYR A 85 7.23 11.56 5.03
C TYR A 85 5.84 11.87 4.45
N TYR A 86 5.11 12.81 5.05
CA TYR A 86 3.81 13.27 4.52
C TYR A 86 3.95 13.98 3.17
N SER A 87 4.97 14.83 3.01
CA SER A 87 5.24 15.54 1.76
C SER A 87 5.49 14.57 0.60
N TYR A 88 6.30 13.52 0.81
CA TYR A 88 6.51 12.49 -0.20
C TYR A 88 5.22 11.82 -0.60
N TYR A 89 4.33 11.51 0.35
CA TYR A 89 3.05 10.88 0.08
C TYR A 89 2.11 11.77 -0.72
N ILE A 90 2.09 13.08 -0.44
CA ILE A 90 1.34 14.04 -1.27
C ILE A 90 1.83 13.99 -2.73
N GLY A 91 3.13 13.89 -2.97
CA GLY A 91 3.71 13.78 -4.31
C GLY A 91 3.42 12.44 -4.98
N ASN A 92 3.64 11.34 -4.26
CA ASN A 92 3.41 9.97 -4.73
C ASN A 92 1.97 9.50 -4.46
N ASN A 93 1.00 10.32 -4.86
CA ASN A 93 -0.44 10.09 -4.62
C ASN A 93 -1.12 9.16 -5.65
N GLY A 94 -0.39 8.68 -6.64
CA GLY A 94 -0.93 7.81 -7.68
C GLY A 94 -1.53 8.53 -8.90
N LEU A 95 -1.73 9.85 -8.86
CA LEU A 95 -2.35 10.57 -9.98
C LEU A 95 -1.62 10.35 -11.31
N THR A 96 -0.29 10.39 -11.30
CA THR A 96 0.54 10.32 -12.51
C THR A 96 0.44 8.98 -13.23
N LEU A 97 1.12 7.99 -12.70
CA LEU A 97 1.39 6.71 -13.38
C LEU A 97 0.33 5.64 -13.11
N PHE A 98 -0.46 5.80 -12.04
CA PHE A 98 -1.47 4.82 -11.66
C PHE A 98 -2.89 5.20 -12.12
N ASN A 99 -3.25 6.50 -12.10
CA ASN A 99 -4.60 6.95 -12.44
C ASN A 99 -4.69 7.53 -13.88
N PHE A 100 -3.83 8.50 -14.24
CA PHE A 100 -3.96 9.19 -15.52
C PHE A 100 -3.20 8.52 -16.67
N ALA A 101 -2.09 7.86 -16.42
CA ALA A 101 -1.38 7.14 -17.48
C ALA A 101 -2.19 5.99 -18.09
N PRO A 102 -2.98 5.18 -17.33
CA PRO A 102 -3.90 4.21 -17.92
C PRO A 102 -4.92 4.84 -18.87
N THR A 103 -5.50 5.98 -18.48
CA THR A 103 -6.47 6.71 -19.32
C THR A 103 -5.81 7.21 -20.59
N ALA A 104 -4.64 7.86 -20.49
CA ALA A 104 -3.89 8.34 -21.65
C ALA A 104 -3.52 7.17 -22.59
N PHE A 105 -3.14 6.03 -22.04
CA PHE A 105 -2.85 4.83 -22.82
C PHE A 105 -4.09 4.30 -23.55
N GLN A 106 -5.23 4.20 -22.86
CA GLN A 106 -6.49 3.74 -23.48
C GLN A 106 -6.96 4.67 -24.58
N ASP A 107 -6.95 5.98 -24.35
CA ASP A 107 -7.35 6.98 -25.36
C ASP A 107 -6.50 6.88 -26.64
N LEU A 108 -5.18 6.71 -26.48
CA LEU A 108 -4.28 6.49 -27.62
C LEU A 108 -4.63 5.21 -28.40
N LEU A 109 -4.94 4.12 -27.69
CA LEU A 109 -5.32 2.87 -28.33
C LEU A 109 -6.64 2.98 -29.08
N TYR A 110 -7.67 3.62 -28.50
CA TYR A 110 -8.97 3.81 -29.13
C TYR A 110 -8.85 4.69 -30.39
N LEU A 111 -8.13 5.80 -30.30
CA LEU A 111 -7.93 6.69 -31.45
C LEU A 111 -7.11 6.04 -32.57
N GLN A 112 -6.13 5.18 -32.22
CA GLN A 112 -5.36 4.46 -33.22
C GLN A 112 -6.15 3.32 -33.89
N ALA A 113 -7.02 2.64 -33.12
CA ALA A 113 -7.81 1.54 -33.64
C ALA A 113 -8.98 2.02 -34.51
N GLY A 114 -9.52 3.19 -34.24
CA GLY A 114 -10.70 3.73 -34.94
C GLY A 114 -11.87 2.72 -34.93
N ASP A 115 -12.58 2.61 -36.04
CA ASP A 115 -13.75 1.74 -36.19
C ASP A 115 -13.41 0.23 -36.07
N ALA A 116 -12.14 -0.16 -36.23
CA ALA A 116 -11.74 -1.56 -36.16
C ALA A 116 -11.74 -2.13 -34.73
N GLU A 117 -11.65 -1.26 -33.71
CA GLU A 117 -11.58 -1.59 -32.27
C GLU A 117 -10.54 -2.66 -31.89
N ARG A 118 -9.60 -2.93 -32.78
CA ARG A 118 -8.57 -3.98 -32.65
C ARG A 118 -7.23 -3.48 -33.15
N LEU A 119 -6.18 -3.83 -32.42
CA LEU A 119 -4.79 -3.57 -32.80
C LEU A 119 -3.96 -4.84 -32.74
N GLN A 120 -2.89 -4.88 -33.53
CA GLN A 120 -1.95 -6.01 -33.49
C GLN A 120 -1.04 -5.87 -32.27
N PHE A 121 -1.21 -6.76 -31.31
CA PHE A 121 -0.43 -6.79 -30.06
C PHE A 121 0.06 -8.21 -29.77
N LEU A 122 1.37 -8.37 -29.52
CA LEU A 122 2.01 -9.66 -29.27
C LEU A 122 1.65 -10.75 -30.30
N GLY A 123 1.75 -10.39 -31.58
CA GLY A 123 1.52 -11.31 -32.70
C GLY A 123 0.07 -11.64 -33.05
N SER A 124 -0.92 -11.05 -32.36
CA SER A 124 -2.35 -11.28 -32.59
C SER A 124 -3.15 -9.99 -32.61
N TYR A 125 -4.26 -9.97 -33.37
CA TYR A 125 -5.23 -8.86 -33.30
C TYR A 125 -6.08 -8.99 -32.05
N ARG A 126 -6.06 -7.97 -31.19
CA ARG A 126 -6.73 -7.95 -29.88
C ARG A 126 -7.61 -6.70 -29.75
N THR A 127 -8.68 -6.83 -28.98
CA THR A 127 -9.49 -5.67 -28.59
C THR A 127 -8.70 -4.77 -27.64
N ILE A 128 -9.03 -3.49 -27.62
CA ILE A 128 -8.36 -2.48 -26.79
C ILE A 128 -8.34 -2.90 -25.31
N ASN A 129 -9.50 -3.32 -24.79
CA ASN A 129 -9.61 -3.80 -23.40
C ASN A 129 -8.69 -4.99 -23.12
N SER A 130 -8.57 -5.93 -24.06
CA SER A 130 -7.65 -7.07 -23.93
C SER A 130 -6.19 -6.63 -23.89
N ILE A 131 -5.80 -5.60 -24.65
CA ILE A 131 -4.43 -5.05 -24.64
C ILE A 131 -4.14 -4.42 -23.28
N VAL A 132 -5.05 -3.61 -22.76
CA VAL A 132 -4.90 -2.96 -21.45
C VAL A 132 -4.78 -3.99 -20.32
N LEU A 133 -5.70 -4.98 -20.27
CA LEU A 133 -5.68 -6.02 -19.24
C LEU A 133 -4.42 -6.89 -19.31
N LEU A 134 -3.98 -7.23 -20.53
CA LEU A 134 -2.76 -8.02 -20.72
C LEU A 134 -1.51 -7.23 -20.31
N SER A 135 -1.45 -5.94 -20.64
CA SER A 135 -0.36 -5.04 -20.23
C SER A 135 -0.30 -4.91 -18.70
N ASN A 136 -1.44 -4.80 -18.04
CA ASN A 136 -1.54 -4.83 -16.58
C ASN A 136 -1.05 -6.15 -16.01
N GLY A 137 -1.54 -7.28 -16.53
CA GLY A 137 -1.15 -8.60 -16.06
C GLY A 137 0.35 -8.86 -16.18
N ILE A 138 0.96 -8.48 -17.30
CA ILE A 138 2.42 -8.58 -17.50
C ILE A 138 3.16 -7.68 -16.50
N SER A 139 2.71 -6.43 -16.31
CA SER A 139 3.32 -5.50 -15.36
C SER A 139 3.28 -6.05 -13.93
N PHE A 140 2.15 -6.59 -13.50
CA PHE A 140 2.01 -7.20 -12.17
C PHE A 140 2.86 -8.47 -12.00
N ALA A 141 2.96 -9.32 -13.03
CA ALA A 141 3.83 -10.49 -12.98
C ALA A 141 5.31 -10.10 -12.80
N ILE A 142 5.77 -9.07 -13.52
CA ILE A 142 7.14 -8.53 -13.36
C ILE A 142 7.30 -7.91 -11.96
N GLN A 143 6.32 -7.18 -11.45
CA GLN A 143 6.35 -6.60 -10.11
C GLN A 143 6.54 -7.65 -9.02
N VAL A 144 5.83 -8.77 -9.08
CA VAL A 144 5.98 -9.87 -8.11
C VAL A 144 7.42 -10.35 -8.06
N VAL A 145 8.05 -10.59 -9.21
CA VAL A 145 9.44 -11.02 -9.27
C VAL A 145 10.39 -9.96 -8.69
N LEU A 146 10.17 -8.69 -9.03
CA LEU A 146 10.99 -7.59 -8.51
C LEU A 146 10.83 -7.43 -7.00
N PHE A 147 9.62 -7.57 -6.46
CA PHE A 147 9.40 -7.51 -5.02
C PHE A 147 10.08 -8.65 -4.26
N LEU A 148 10.09 -9.85 -4.81
CA LEU A 148 10.79 -10.97 -4.21
C LEU A 148 12.32 -10.75 -4.14
N ILE A 149 12.89 -10.13 -5.17
CA ILE A 149 14.34 -9.86 -5.23
C ILE A 149 14.70 -8.62 -4.40
N LEU A 150 13.99 -7.49 -4.59
CA LEU A 150 14.35 -6.23 -3.97
C LEU A 150 13.85 -6.11 -2.53
N GLY A 151 12.81 -6.86 -2.14
CA GLY A 151 12.30 -6.90 -0.79
C GLY A 151 13.36 -7.35 0.21
N SER A 152 14.05 -8.46 -0.08
CA SER A 152 15.14 -8.93 0.76
C SER A 152 16.30 -7.94 0.86
N LEU A 153 16.62 -7.23 -0.22
CA LEU A 153 17.61 -6.15 -0.20
C LEU A 153 17.21 -4.97 0.68
N ALA A 154 15.91 -4.70 0.77
CA ALA A 154 15.38 -3.62 1.58
C ALA A 154 15.32 -3.98 3.08
N ASP A 155 15.00 -5.23 3.39
CA ASP A 155 14.84 -5.73 4.76
C ASP A 155 16.20 -5.97 5.44
N TYR A 156 17.18 -6.46 4.68
CA TYR A 156 18.53 -6.76 5.17
C TYR A 156 19.53 -5.69 4.69
N GLY A 157 20.03 -4.90 5.60
CA GLY A 157 21.03 -3.87 5.32
C GLY A 157 20.45 -2.44 5.19
N SER A 158 21.08 -1.60 4.35
CA SER A 158 20.75 -0.17 4.24
C SER A 158 20.36 0.25 2.82
N TRP A 159 19.91 -0.69 1.98
CA TRP A 159 19.66 -0.44 0.56
C TRP A 159 18.29 0.21 0.26
N ARG A 160 17.32 0.09 1.15
CA ARG A 160 15.95 0.59 0.96
C ARG A 160 15.86 2.04 0.44
N PRO A 161 16.56 3.05 1.02
CA PRO A 161 16.49 4.42 0.53
C PRO A 161 17.04 4.58 -0.90
N TRP A 162 18.07 3.82 -1.25
CA TRP A 162 18.66 3.86 -2.59
C TRP A 162 17.73 3.24 -3.65
N ILE A 163 17.05 2.15 -3.30
CA ILE A 163 16.04 1.53 -4.16
C ILE A 163 14.91 2.52 -4.41
N LEU A 164 14.44 3.22 -3.37
CA LEU A 164 13.41 4.24 -3.49
C LEU A 164 13.85 5.40 -4.40
N ILE A 165 15.06 5.93 -4.21
CA ILE A 165 15.60 7.01 -5.04
C ILE A 165 15.69 6.57 -6.51
N PHE A 166 16.25 5.39 -6.77
CA PHE A 166 16.38 4.86 -8.13
C PHE A 166 15.02 4.77 -8.84
N TRP A 167 14.04 4.14 -8.20
CA TRP A 167 12.71 3.98 -8.81
C TRP A 167 11.95 5.31 -8.92
N SER A 168 12.18 6.25 -8.01
CA SER A 168 11.60 7.61 -8.13
C SER A 168 12.15 8.34 -9.35
N VAL A 169 13.46 8.28 -9.60
CA VAL A 169 14.07 8.89 -10.79
C VAL A 169 13.54 8.23 -12.07
N VAL A 170 13.40 6.91 -12.10
CA VAL A 170 12.78 6.18 -13.22
C VAL A 170 11.34 6.64 -13.43
N ALA A 171 10.52 6.67 -12.36
CA ALA A 171 9.13 7.11 -12.43
C ALA A 171 8.98 8.54 -12.97
N TRP A 172 9.85 9.46 -12.53
CA TRP A 172 9.84 10.85 -13.02
C TRP A 172 10.24 10.96 -14.49
N GLY A 173 11.26 10.21 -14.91
CA GLY A 173 11.65 10.12 -16.31
C GLY A 173 10.51 9.63 -17.21
N LEU A 174 9.81 8.59 -16.76
CA LEU A 174 8.64 8.05 -17.46
C LEU A 174 7.48 9.04 -17.46
N GLY A 175 7.21 9.74 -16.35
CA GLY A 175 6.18 10.76 -16.26
C GLY A 175 6.38 11.91 -17.26
N PHE A 176 7.60 12.41 -17.41
CA PHE A 176 7.93 13.40 -18.44
C PHE A 176 7.98 12.78 -19.85
N GLY A 177 8.28 11.50 -19.98
CA GLY A 177 8.24 10.77 -21.25
C GLY A 177 6.88 10.85 -21.95
N TRP A 178 5.79 10.95 -21.18
CA TRP A 178 4.44 11.13 -21.73
C TRP A 178 4.26 12.40 -22.55
N LEU A 179 5.04 13.45 -22.33
CA LEU A 179 5.01 14.66 -23.19
C LEU A 179 5.37 14.37 -24.65
N GLY A 180 6.17 13.33 -24.90
CA GLY A 180 6.53 12.87 -26.22
C GLY A 180 5.50 11.95 -26.88
N VAL A 181 4.44 11.53 -26.16
CA VAL A 181 3.52 10.46 -26.58
C VAL A 181 2.08 10.97 -26.50
N HIS A 182 1.70 11.84 -27.44
CA HIS A 182 0.37 12.46 -27.52
C HIS A 182 -0.28 12.30 -28.90
N THR A 183 0.28 11.44 -29.76
CA THR A 183 -0.27 11.13 -31.08
C THR A 183 -0.57 9.63 -31.16
N PRO A 184 -1.68 9.21 -31.81
CA PRO A 184 -2.14 7.82 -31.82
C PRO A 184 -1.10 6.83 -32.35
N ASP A 185 -0.27 7.22 -33.33
CA ASP A 185 0.80 6.39 -33.90
C ASP A 185 1.86 5.94 -32.87
N LYS A 186 1.98 6.66 -31.75
CA LYS A 186 2.95 6.38 -30.68
C LYS A 186 2.43 5.40 -29.60
N TRP A 187 1.29 4.78 -29.82
CA TRP A 187 0.73 3.82 -28.87
C TRP A 187 1.69 2.69 -28.43
N PRO A 188 2.64 2.18 -29.28
CA PRO A 188 3.58 1.16 -28.81
C PRO A 188 4.56 1.72 -27.76
N THR A 189 5.00 2.98 -27.92
CA THR A 189 5.82 3.67 -26.92
C THR A 189 5.02 3.93 -25.64
N ALA A 190 3.73 4.34 -25.78
CA ALA A 190 2.81 4.49 -24.66
C ALA A 190 2.66 3.19 -23.86
N THR A 191 2.59 2.04 -24.53
CA THR A 191 2.52 0.73 -23.87
C THR A 191 3.74 0.50 -22.97
N GLY A 192 4.95 0.78 -23.46
CA GLY A 192 6.18 0.69 -22.68
C GLY A 192 6.19 1.65 -21.49
N LEU A 193 5.84 2.92 -21.70
CA LEU A 193 5.76 3.92 -20.62
C LEU A 193 4.73 3.52 -19.56
N TYR A 194 3.57 3.00 -19.99
CA TYR A 194 2.53 2.53 -19.10
C TYR A 194 2.96 1.37 -18.23
N MET A 195 3.48 0.30 -18.86
CA MET A 195 3.87 -0.91 -18.13
C MET A 195 5.00 -0.64 -17.13
N ILE A 196 6.07 0.03 -17.58
CA ILE A 196 7.20 0.35 -16.70
C ILE A 196 6.79 1.40 -15.67
N GLY A 197 5.89 2.33 -16.03
CA GLY A 197 5.34 3.34 -15.14
C GLY A 197 4.56 2.73 -13.96
N LEU A 198 3.72 1.73 -14.21
CA LEU A 198 3.03 0.99 -13.15
C LEU A 198 4.01 0.30 -12.21
N ILE A 199 5.03 -0.36 -12.77
CA ILE A 199 6.08 -1.01 -11.98
C ILE A 199 6.80 0.01 -11.11
N ALA A 200 7.28 1.10 -11.71
CA ALA A 200 8.03 2.14 -11.01
C ALA A 200 7.23 2.79 -9.89
N TYR A 201 5.95 3.10 -10.14
CA TYR A 201 5.05 3.64 -9.14
C TYR A 201 4.90 2.70 -7.93
N GLN A 202 4.63 1.42 -8.17
CA GLN A 202 4.45 0.43 -7.10
C GLN A 202 5.75 0.21 -6.31
N MET A 203 6.91 0.21 -6.98
CA MET A 203 8.21 0.15 -6.31
C MET A 203 8.42 1.36 -5.40
N CYS A 204 8.15 2.58 -5.90
CA CYS A 204 8.26 3.80 -5.09
C CYS A 204 7.33 3.75 -3.87
N PHE A 205 6.09 3.34 -4.06
CA PHE A 205 5.10 3.27 -2.99
C PHE A 205 5.51 2.26 -1.91
N THR A 206 5.90 1.05 -2.31
CA THR A 206 6.26 -0.04 -1.39
C THR A 206 7.50 0.30 -0.57
N PHE A 207 8.58 0.78 -1.20
CA PHE A 207 9.83 1.06 -0.49
C PHE A 207 9.77 2.35 0.33
N TRP A 208 8.91 3.30 -0.02
CA TRP A 208 8.58 4.42 0.85
C TRP A 208 7.78 3.96 2.07
N PHE A 209 6.76 3.11 1.86
CA PHE A 209 5.94 2.59 2.96
C PHE A 209 6.75 1.71 3.92
N ALA A 210 7.74 0.96 3.43
CA ALA A 210 8.65 0.16 4.25
C ALA A 210 9.48 0.97 5.26
N ALA A 211 9.57 2.32 5.12
CA ALA A 211 10.16 3.20 6.13
C ALA A 211 9.28 3.40 7.36
N PHE A 212 7.97 3.19 7.21
CA PHE A 212 6.96 3.58 8.18
C PHE A 212 7.13 2.95 9.58
N PRO A 213 7.36 1.62 9.73
CA PRO A 213 7.54 1.02 11.04
C PRO A 213 8.72 1.63 11.81
N GLY A 214 9.86 1.80 11.14
CA GLY A 214 11.05 2.43 11.73
C GLY A 214 10.83 3.90 12.10
N LEU A 215 10.05 4.63 11.30
CA LEU A 215 9.69 6.01 11.60
C LEU A 215 8.78 6.10 12.83
N ALA A 216 7.77 5.25 12.95
CA ALA A 216 6.79 5.28 14.02
C ALA A 216 7.41 4.90 15.38
N ARG A 217 8.13 3.76 15.44
CA ARG A 217 8.74 3.25 16.69
C ARG A 217 9.84 4.16 17.24
N ASN A 218 10.49 4.96 16.41
CA ASN A 218 11.57 5.87 16.83
C ASN A 218 11.06 7.28 17.19
N THR A 219 9.76 7.53 17.25
CA THR A 219 9.22 8.80 17.78
C THR A 219 9.57 8.98 19.25
N THR A 220 9.71 10.23 19.69
CA THR A 220 10.01 10.54 21.10
C THR A 220 9.05 9.82 22.06
N GLN A 221 7.76 9.77 21.72
CA GLN A 221 6.74 9.11 22.52
C GLN A 221 7.02 7.60 22.66
N MET A 222 7.28 6.90 21.55
CA MET A 222 7.52 5.47 21.57
C MET A 222 8.86 5.09 22.21
N ARG A 223 9.87 5.94 22.08
CA ARG A 223 11.15 5.74 22.77
C ARG A 223 11.00 5.83 24.30
N THR A 224 10.23 6.80 24.79
CA THR A 224 9.91 6.88 26.23
C THR A 224 9.14 5.64 26.69
N LYS A 225 8.19 5.12 25.87
CA LYS A 225 7.47 3.89 26.19
C LYS A 225 8.37 2.65 26.16
N ALA A 226 9.35 2.60 25.25
CA ALA A 226 10.36 1.55 25.25
C ALA A 226 11.21 1.56 26.54
N GLU A 227 11.64 2.74 27.01
CA GLU A 227 12.35 2.89 28.29
C GLU A 227 11.48 2.49 29.50
N GLU A 228 10.18 2.81 29.46
CA GLU A 228 9.21 2.41 30.49
C GLU A 228 9.02 0.89 30.50
N TYR A 229 8.97 0.25 29.35
CA TYR A 229 8.86 -1.20 29.21
C TYR A 229 10.13 -1.91 29.73
N GLU A 230 11.32 -1.49 29.30
CA GLU A 230 12.59 -2.04 29.77
C GLU A 230 12.78 -1.90 31.30
N SER A 231 12.23 -0.81 31.86
CA SER A 231 12.25 -0.62 33.33
C SER A 231 11.10 -1.33 34.05
N ASN A 232 10.35 -2.21 33.37
CA ASN A 232 9.18 -2.95 33.89
C ASN A 232 8.08 -2.06 34.52
N LYS A 233 7.92 -0.82 34.00
CA LYS A 233 6.85 0.11 34.46
C LYS A 233 5.54 -0.11 33.72
N ILE A 234 5.58 -0.63 32.51
CA ILE A 234 4.42 -0.97 31.69
C ILE A 234 4.51 -2.41 31.22
N THR A 235 3.36 -3.02 30.93
CA THR A 235 3.27 -4.38 30.40
C THR A 235 3.53 -4.40 28.88
N ARG A 236 3.78 -5.60 28.31
CA ARG A 236 3.89 -5.78 26.87
C ARG A 236 2.62 -5.34 26.13
N GLU A 237 1.45 -5.66 26.67
CA GLU A 237 0.16 -5.29 26.09
C GLU A 237 -0.02 -3.77 26.03
N GLU A 238 0.40 -3.05 27.08
CA GLU A 238 0.36 -1.59 27.11
C GLU A 238 1.34 -0.98 26.09
N TYR A 239 2.55 -1.54 25.95
CA TYR A 239 3.52 -1.11 24.97
C TYR A 239 3.00 -1.31 23.53
N ASP A 240 2.49 -2.52 23.22
CA ASP A 240 1.94 -2.86 21.91
C ASP A 240 0.73 -1.98 21.55
N PHE A 241 -0.11 -1.66 22.53
CA PHE A 241 -1.23 -0.74 22.34
C PHE A 241 -0.77 0.68 21.98
N GLU A 242 0.25 1.21 22.69
CA GLU A 242 0.81 2.54 22.39
C GLU A 242 1.50 2.58 21.03
N ASP A 243 2.22 1.53 20.64
CA ASP A 243 2.84 1.42 19.31
C ASP A 243 1.77 1.42 18.20
N MET A 244 0.71 0.63 18.39
CA MET A 244 -0.44 0.63 17.49
C MET A 244 -1.06 2.02 17.39
N MET A 245 -1.32 2.70 18.50
CA MET A 245 -1.92 4.03 18.52
C MET A 245 -1.04 5.07 17.83
N GLN A 246 0.27 4.99 18.00
CA GLN A 246 1.22 5.92 17.36
C GLN A 246 1.30 5.69 15.85
N ARG A 247 1.33 4.44 15.41
CA ARG A 247 1.26 4.08 13.99
C ARG A 247 -0.02 4.61 13.36
N ASN A 248 -1.15 4.40 13.99
CA ASN A 248 -2.45 4.89 13.53
C ASN A 248 -2.47 6.40 13.40
N ARG A 249 -1.97 7.11 14.40
CA ARG A 249 -1.92 8.58 14.38
C ARG A 249 -1.10 9.09 13.19
N ILE A 250 0.09 8.54 12.94
CA ILE A 250 0.94 8.97 11.84
C ILE A 250 0.29 8.62 10.50
N SER A 251 -0.28 7.41 10.36
CA SER A 251 -0.96 6.98 9.15
C SER A 251 -2.14 7.88 8.80
N ASN A 252 -3.02 8.15 9.77
CA ASN A 252 -4.22 8.98 9.56
C ASN A 252 -3.85 10.41 9.15
N VAL A 253 -2.85 11.01 9.80
CA VAL A 253 -2.38 12.35 9.42
C VAL A 253 -1.74 12.32 8.02
N ALA A 254 -1.01 11.25 7.66
CA ALA A 254 -0.45 11.09 6.33
C ALA A 254 -1.54 11.04 5.25
N PHE A 255 -2.63 10.28 5.47
CA PHE A 255 -3.76 10.21 4.55
C PHE A 255 -4.49 11.55 4.41
N ILE A 256 -4.75 12.25 5.52
CA ILE A 256 -5.38 13.57 5.49
C ILE A 256 -4.50 14.56 4.72
N ALA A 257 -3.20 14.58 4.98
CA ALA A 257 -2.26 15.45 4.32
C ALA A 257 -2.18 15.14 2.81
N GLN A 258 -2.13 13.86 2.44
CA GLN A 258 -2.12 13.41 1.05
C GLN A 258 -3.38 13.85 0.31
N SER A 259 -4.57 13.57 0.86
CA SER A 259 -5.84 13.93 0.22
C SER A 259 -6.01 15.45 0.10
N ALA A 260 -5.62 16.21 1.12
CA ALA A 260 -5.67 17.68 1.06
C ALA A 260 -4.72 18.24 -0.01
N GLY A 261 -3.48 17.71 -0.07
CA GLY A 261 -2.50 18.11 -1.06
C GLY A 261 -2.94 17.73 -2.48
N GLU A 262 -3.54 16.58 -2.65
CA GLU A 262 -4.07 16.09 -3.93
C GLU A 262 -5.20 16.99 -4.46
N ILE A 263 -6.11 17.44 -3.61
CA ILE A 263 -7.14 18.42 -3.98
C ILE A 263 -6.51 19.71 -4.50
N ILE A 264 -5.46 20.20 -3.85
CA ILE A 264 -4.77 21.41 -4.28
C ILE A 264 -4.11 21.21 -5.65
N ILE A 265 -3.43 20.08 -5.86
CA ILE A 265 -2.79 19.72 -7.12
C ILE A 265 -3.84 19.67 -8.24
N LEU A 266 -4.97 19.00 -8.01
CA LEU A 266 -6.06 18.87 -9.00
C LEU A 266 -6.76 20.20 -9.26
N ALA A 267 -6.93 21.05 -8.24
CA ALA A 267 -7.54 22.37 -8.43
C ALA A 267 -6.70 23.27 -9.36
N VAL A 268 -5.38 23.27 -9.21
CA VAL A 268 -4.47 23.98 -10.12
C VAL A 268 -4.53 23.36 -11.52
N LEU A 269 -4.56 22.03 -11.59
CA LEU A 269 -4.64 21.29 -12.84
C LEU A 269 -5.89 21.64 -13.66
N VAL A 270 -7.05 21.80 -13.02
CA VAL A 270 -8.29 22.26 -13.70
C VAL A 270 -8.06 23.58 -14.43
N GLY A 271 -7.32 24.51 -13.83
CA GLY A 271 -6.95 25.78 -14.48
C GLY A 271 -6.09 25.57 -15.74
N ILE A 272 -5.08 24.69 -15.64
CA ILE A 272 -4.19 24.34 -16.77
C ILE A 272 -4.98 23.70 -17.90
N LEU A 273 -5.84 22.71 -17.61
CA LEU A 273 -6.62 22.00 -18.61
C LEU A 273 -7.62 22.91 -19.34
N LYS A 274 -8.24 23.87 -18.63
CA LYS A 274 -9.08 24.89 -19.25
C LYS A 274 -8.30 25.79 -20.19
N ALA A 275 -7.09 26.19 -19.81
CA ALA A 275 -6.22 27.00 -20.67
C ALA A 275 -5.77 26.25 -21.92
N LEU A 276 -5.57 24.93 -21.83
CA LEU A 276 -5.25 24.06 -22.98
C LEU A 276 -6.45 23.74 -23.87
N HIS A 277 -7.64 24.12 -23.48
CA HIS A 277 -8.88 23.87 -24.24
C HIS A 277 -9.09 22.41 -24.61
N VAL A 278 -8.87 21.51 -23.63
CA VAL A 278 -8.89 20.02 -23.81
C VAL A 278 -10.22 19.48 -24.34
N THR A 279 -11.31 20.24 -24.23
CA THR A 279 -12.65 19.87 -24.74
C THR A 279 -12.88 20.16 -26.20
N LYS A 280 -11.94 20.83 -26.92
CA LYS A 280 -12.13 21.23 -28.29
C LYS A 280 -11.89 20.14 -29.34
N SER A 281 -10.96 19.22 -29.03
CA SER A 281 -10.61 18.12 -29.93
C SER A 281 -9.90 17.00 -29.21
N ASP A 282 -9.89 15.78 -29.76
CA ASP A 282 -9.18 14.64 -29.24
C ASP A 282 -7.68 14.88 -29.13
N ALA A 283 -7.10 15.59 -30.09
CA ALA A 283 -5.69 15.97 -30.04
C ALA A 283 -5.38 16.87 -28.84
N ASN A 284 -6.27 17.85 -28.54
CA ASN A 284 -6.11 18.68 -27.34
C ASN A 284 -6.32 17.89 -26.07
N ASN A 285 -7.22 16.88 -26.06
CA ASN A 285 -7.44 16.01 -24.94
C ASN A 285 -6.20 15.16 -24.64
N LEU A 286 -5.63 14.50 -25.64
CA LEU A 286 -4.39 13.72 -25.51
C LEU A 286 -3.21 14.57 -25.03
N TRP A 287 -3.06 15.79 -25.61
CA TRP A 287 -2.05 16.73 -25.15
C TRP A 287 -2.28 17.13 -23.69
N GLY A 288 -3.54 17.41 -23.34
CA GLY A 288 -3.95 17.72 -21.97
C GLY A 288 -3.59 16.62 -20.97
N LEU A 289 -3.81 15.34 -21.31
CA LEU A 289 -3.42 14.19 -20.50
C LEU A 289 -1.90 14.12 -20.31
N SER A 290 -1.14 14.32 -21.39
CA SER A 290 0.33 14.32 -21.32
C SER A 290 0.87 15.44 -20.43
N VAL A 291 0.33 16.66 -20.57
CA VAL A 291 0.69 17.81 -19.72
C VAL A 291 0.28 17.57 -18.27
N LEU A 292 -0.88 16.97 -18.03
CA LEU A 292 -1.36 16.61 -16.70
C LEU A 292 -0.40 15.66 -15.99
N ILE A 293 0.00 14.58 -16.66
CA ILE A 293 0.95 13.61 -16.13
C ILE A 293 2.29 14.29 -15.81
N ALA A 294 2.79 15.14 -16.71
CA ALA A 294 4.03 15.86 -16.50
C ALA A 294 3.95 16.88 -15.35
N TYR A 295 2.83 17.61 -15.23
CA TYR A 295 2.59 18.55 -14.14
C TYR A 295 2.58 17.83 -12.76
N CYS A 296 1.80 16.75 -12.65
CA CYS A 296 1.76 15.95 -11.42
C CYS A 296 3.13 15.34 -11.10
N THR A 297 3.89 14.92 -12.11
CA THR A 297 5.28 14.46 -11.94
C THR A 297 6.17 15.57 -11.38
N GLY A 298 6.05 16.80 -11.90
CA GLY A 298 6.78 17.96 -11.37
C GLY A 298 6.44 18.24 -9.91
N CYS A 299 5.15 18.19 -9.54
CA CYS A 299 4.72 18.31 -8.16
C CYS A 299 5.32 17.19 -7.30
N TRP A 300 5.34 15.94 -7.78
CA TRP A 300 5.95 14.82 -7.07
C TRP A 300 7.43 15.05 -6.79
N ILE A 301 8.20 15.51 -7.77
CA ILE A 301 9.63 15.81 -7.57
C ILE A 301 9.81 16.81 -6.43
N VAL A 302 9.12 17.95 -6.49
CA VAL A 302 9.25 19.00 -5.48
C VAL A 302 8.91 18.49 -4.07
N LEU A 303 7.83 17.70 -3.97
CA LEU A 303 7.35 17.16 -2.70
C LEU A 303 8.17 15.98 -2.19
N ALA A 304 8.93 15.30 -3.05
CA ALA A 304 9.80 14.20 -2.66
C ALA A 304 11.16 14.67 -2.11
N ILE A 305 11.65 15.85 -2.51
CA ILE A 305 12.95 16.38 -2.09
C ILE A 305 13.10 16.41 -0.55
N PRO A 306 12.14 16.89 0.24
CA PRO A 306 12.24 16.91 1.69
C PRO A 306 12.51 15.52 2.28
N TRP A 307 11.84 14.49 1.76
CA TRP A 307 12.03 13.13 2.23
C TRP A 307 13.44 12.61 2.00
N PHE A 308 13.99 12.78 0.80
CA PHE A 308 15.37 12.35 0.48
C PHE A 308 16.46 13.08 1.27
N ILE A 309 16.15 14.29 1.78
CA ILE A 309 17.08 15.07 2.60
C ILE A 309 17.00 14.69 4.08
N TRP A 310 15.78 14.50 4.62
CA TRP A 310 15.55 14.38 6.06
C TRP A 310 15.28 12.95 6.53
N GLU A 311 15.17 11.99 5.62
CA GLU A 311 15.04 10.58 5.96
C GLU A 311 16.27 10.09 6.73
N LYS A 312 16.08 9.57 7.93
CA LYS A 312 17.13 8.90 8.69
C LYS A 312 17.30 7.46 8.24
N ARG A 313 18.50 7.11 7.81
CA ARG A 313 18.83 5.76 7.33
C ARG A 313 18.99 4.83 8.52
N ARG A 314 17.92 4.14 8.85
CA ARG A 314 17.91 3.12 9.90
C ARG A 314 18.45 1.81 9.35
N PRO A 315 19.25 1.05 10.13
CA PRO A 315 19.73 -0.26 9.70
C PRO A 315 18.56 -1.23 9.56
N GLY A 316 18.61 -2.05 8.51
CA GLY A 316 17.75 -3.23 8.41
C GLY A 316 18.25 -4.37 9.27
N GLN A 317 17.63 -5.52 9.15
CA GLN A 317 18.04 -6.74 9.85
C GLN A 317 19.46 -7.17 9.47
N LYS A 318 20.17 -7.82 10.38
CA LYS A 318 21.48 -8.40 10.09
C LYS A 318 21.31 -9.67 9.27
N VAL A 319 22.11 -9.83 8.23
CA VAL A 319 22.13 -11.06 7.44
C VAL A 319 22.65 -12.21 8.33
N PRO A 320 21.96 -13.34 8.43
CA PRO A 320 22.45 -14.49 9.19
C PRO A 320 23.82 -14.98 8.66
N PRO A 321 24.72 -15.42 9.55
CA PRO A 321 26.04 -15.86 9.15
C PRO A 321 25.96 -17.03 8.16
N GLY A 322 26.72 -16.92 7.06
CA GLY A 322 26.77 -17.95 6.02
C GLY A 322 25.73 -17.83 4.90
N MET A 323 24.86 -16.85 4.93
CA MET A 323 23.86 -16.59 3.88
C MET A 323 24.20 -15.35 3.04
N ASN A 324 23.83 -15.38 1.75
CA ASN A 324 23.86 -14.21 0.87
C ASN A 324 22.51 -13.51 0.91
N ILE A 325 22.47 -12.20 0.63
CA ILE A 325 21.25 -11.38 0.66
C ILE A 325 20.09 -12.00 -0.16
N VAL A 326 20.40 -12.57 -1.33
CA VAL A 326 19.39 -13.23 -2.19
C VAL A 326 18.88 -14.53 -1.55
N SER A 327 19.79 -15.35 -1.00
CA SER A 327 19.40 -16.61 -0.37
C SER A 327 18.61 -16.40 0.92
N VAL A 328 18.91 -15.34 1.67
CA VAL A 328 18.15 -14.94 2.85
C VAL A 328 16.72 -14.56 2.48
N GLY A 329 16.53 -13.84 1.36
CA GLY A 329 15.19 -13.46 0.90
C GLY A 329 14.31 -14.69 0.62
N PHE A 330 14.82 -15.67 -0.13
CA PHE A 330 14.10 -16.93 -0.36
C PHE A 330 13.85 -17.71 0.93
N TRP A 331 14.84 -17.76 1.81
CA TRP A 331 14.72 -18.43 3.11
C TRP A 331 13.67 -17.76 4.01
N THR A 332 13.64 -16.43 4.07
CA THR A 332 12.65 -15.68 4.86
C THR A 332 11.22 -15.92 4.35
N ILE A 333 11.04 -15.90 3.02
CA ILE A 333 9.73 -16.19 2.41
C ILE A 333 9.31 -17.64 2.72
N TRP A 334 10.22 -18.60 2.56
CA TRP A 334 9.94 -20.00 2.86
C TRP A 334 9.59 -20.21 4.34
N ARG A 335 10.36 -19.58 5.24
CA ARG A 335 10.10 -19.63 6.70
C ARG A 335 8.75 -19.01 7.04
N ALA A 336 8.45 -17.81 6.51
CA ALA A 336 7.18 -17.14 6.70
C ALA A 336 6.00 -17.99 6.20
N MET A 337 6.09 -18.54 4.98
CA MET A 337 5.08 -19.43 4.43
C MET A 337 4.84 -20.66 5.32
N THR A 338 5.91 -21.28 5.83
CA THR A 338 5.82 -22.46 6.68
C THR A 338 5.21 -22.12 8.05
N GLN A 339 5.56 -20.98 8.63
CA GLN A 339 5.00 -20.54 9.91
C GLN A 339 3.52 -20.17 9.78
N ILE A 340 3.16 -19.39 8.75
CA ILE A 340 1.76 -19.01 8.49
C ILE A 340 0.90 -20.26 8.23
N TYR A 341 1.42 -21.26 7.52
CA TYR A 341 0.68 -22.50 7.28
C TYR A 341 0.35 -23.27 8.56
N ARG A 342 1.18 -23.17 9.59
CA ARG A 342 0.93 -23.77 10.91
C ARG A 342 -0.14 -23.00 11.71
N LEU A 343 -0.28 -21.70 11.48
CA LEU A 343 -1.22 -20.82 12.17
C LEU A 343 -2.53 -20.71 11.35
N LYS A 344 -3.47 -21.61 11.56
CA LYS A 344 -4.73 -21.69 10.78
C LYS A 344 -5.51 -20.38 10.77
N GLN A 345 -5.58 -19.65 11.87
CA GLN A 345 -6.29 -18.37 11.97
C GLN A 345 -5.65 -17.30 11.07
N SER A 346 -4.33 -17.16 11.15
CA SER A 346 -3.56 -16.22 10.33
C SER A 346 -3.62 -16.58 8.84
N LEU A 347 -3.59 -17.87 8.51
CA LEU A 347 -3.71 -18.34 7.13
C LEU A 347 -5.09 -17.99 6.53
N ILE A 348 -6.18 -18.26 7.27
CA ILE A 348 -7.55 -17.94 6.80
C ILE A 348 -7.69 -16.43 6.61
N TYR A 349 -7.18 -15.64 7.55
CA TYR A 349 -7.17 -14.18 7.42
C TYR A 349 -6.40 -13.71 6.19
N LEU A 350 -5.20 -14.26 5.97
CA LEU A 350 -4.35 -13.87 4.82
C LEU A 350 -5.02 -14.23 3.48
N ILE A 351 -5.61 -15.42 3.38
CA ILE A 351 -6.35 -15.84 2.18
C ILE A 351 -7.57 -14.93 1.95
N GLY A 352 -8.35 -14.67 2.99
CA GLY A 352 -9.50 -13.76 2.92
C GLY A 352 -9.10 -12.35 2.50
N PHE A 353 -8.03 -11.81 3.08
CA PHE A 353 -7.47 -10.50 2.73
C PHE A 353 -7.00 -10.46 1.28
N PHE A 354 -6.29 -11.49 0.82
CA PHE A 354 -5.81 -11.59 -0.56
C PHE A 354 -6.97 -11.58 -1.57
N ILE A 355 -7.97 -12.46 -1.39
CA ILE A 355 -9.13 -12.55 -2.27
C ILE A 355 -9.90 -11.22 -2.31
N LEU A 356 -10.07 -10.59 -1.15
CA LEU A 356 -10.81 -9.35 -1.03
C LEU A 356 -10.08 -8.17 -1.67
N SER A 357 -8.76 -8.07 -1.46
CA SER A 357 -7.94 -7.04 -2.09
C SER A 357 -7.90 -7.19 -3.60
N ASP A 358 -7.84 -8.42 -4.10
CA ASP A 358 -7.91 -8.73 -5.54
C ASP A 358 -9.27 -8.36 -6.14
N SER A 359 -10.36 -8.67 -5.44
CA SER A 359 -11.72 -8.26 -5.82
C SER A 359 -11.84 -6.75 -5.93
N LEU A 360 -11.35 -5.98 -4.95
CA LEU A 360 -11.39 -4.52 -4.98
C LEU A 360 -10.58 -3.93 -6.15
N ASN A 361 -9.39 -4.45 -6.40
CA ASN A 361 -8.57 -4.02 -7.55
C ASN A 361 -9.24 -4.36 -8.89
N THR A 362 -9.86 -5.53 -8.98
CA THR A 362 -10.61 -5.95 -10.17
C THR A 362 -11.79 -5.04 -10.42
N THR A 363 -12.57 -4.72 -9.38
CA THR A 363 -13.71 -3.78 -9.48
C THR A 363 -13.25 -2.43 -10.02
N VAL A 364 -12.19 -1.86 -9.46
CA VAL A 364 -11.63 -0.57 -9.94
C VAL A 364 -11.21 -0.64 -11.42
N THR A 365 -10.51 -1.70 -11.80
CA THR A 365 -10.01 -1.87 -13.17
C THR A 365 -11.17 -2.04 -14.17
N VAL A 366 -12.16 -2.85 -13.82
CA VAL A 366 -13.35 -3.10 -14.66
C VAL A 366 -14.16 -1.82 -14.82
N ILE A 367 -14.44 -1.11 -13.71
CA ILE A 367 -15.20 0.15 -13.77
C ILE A 367 -14.44 1.22 -14.56
N ALA A 368 -13.12 1.34 -14.41
CA ALA A 368 -12.33 2.26 -15.22
C ALA A 368 -12.42 1.94 -16.71
N THR A 369 -12.38 0.67 -17.06
CA THR A 369 -12.54 0.22 -18.45
C THR A 369 -13.93 0.50 -18.99
N LEU A 370 -14.98 0.20 -18.21
CA LEU A 370 -16.37 0.51 -18.59
C LEU A 370 -16.62 2.01 -18.74
N GLN A 371 -16.05 2.82 -17.85
CA GLN A 371 -16.14 4.27 -17.91
C GLN A 371 -15.59 4.82 -19.21
N ASN A 372 -14.45 4.33 -19.68
CA ASN A 372 -13.87 4.75 -20.95
C ASN A 372 -14.67 4.23 -22.16
N THR A 373 -15.30 3.06 -22.03
CA THR A 373 -16.11 2.47 -23.13
C THR A 373 -17.50 3.11 -23.23
N VAL A 374 -18.16 3.39 -22.09
CA VAL A 374 -19.56 3.87 -22.05
C VAL A 374 -19.64 5.38 -22.19
N VAL A 375 -18.74 6.14 -21.55
CA VAL A 375 -18.85 7.60 -21.44
C VAL A 375 -17.72 8.34 -22.14
N ALA A 376 -16.51 7.74 -22.20
CA ALA A 376 -15.31 8.35 -22.78
C ALA A 376 -15.08 9.79 -22.27
N TYR A 377 -14.96 9.97 -20.96
CA TYR A 377 -14.76 11.28 -20.34
C TYR A 377 -13.51 11.99 -20.86
N ASN A 378 -13.66 13.26 -21.20
CA ASN A 378 -12.50 14.10 -21.45
C ASN A 378 -11.69 14.32 -20.16
N THR A 379 -10.44 14.70 -20.32
CA THR A 379 -9.48 14.90 -19.22
C THR A 379 -9.99 15.84 -18.13
N LEU A 380 -10.74 16.88 -18.52
CA LEU A 380 -11.29 17.86 -17.56
C LEU A 380 -12.37 17.23 -16.69
N THR A 381 -13.33 16.51 -17.28
CA THR A 381 -14.39 15.81 -16.56
C THR A 381 -13.81 14.71 -15.65
N LEU A 382 -12.83 13.97 -16.15
CA LEU A 382 -12.10 12.98 -15.36
C LEU A 382 -11.44 13.62 -14.13
N THR A 383 -10.83 14.80 -14.30
CA THR A 383 -10.22 15.54 -13.18
C THR A 383 -11.25 15.97 -12.14
N TYR A 384 -12.44 16.41 -12.58
CA TYR A 384 -13.54 16.70 -11.65
C TYR A 384 -14.03 15.47 -10.92
N LEU A 385 -14.13 14.34 -11.61
CA LEU A 385 -14.53 13.06 -11.01
C LEU A 385 -13.55 12.66 -9.89
N PHE A 386 -12.24 12.79 -10.11
CA PHE A 386 -11.24 12.55 -9.08
C PHE A 386 -11.36 13.51 -7.91
N LEU A 387 -11.56 14.78 -8.17
CA LEU A 387 -11.71 15.80 -7.13
C LEU A 387 -12.89 15.50 -6.21
N VAL A 388 -14.04 15.12 -6.80
CA VAL A 388 -15.23 14.69 -6.04
C VAL A 388 -14.93 13.41 -5.24
N GLY A 389 -14.26 12.45 -5.84
CA GLY A 389 -13.86 11.21 -5.15
C GLY A 389 -12.98 11.47 -3.94
N ILE A 390 -11.96 12.32 -4.06
CA ILE A 390 -11.05 12.64 -2.95
C ILE A 390 -11.78 13.40 -1.84
N ALA A 391 -12.68 14.32 -2.19
CA ALA A 391 -13.53 14.98 -1.20
C ALA A 391 -14.43 13.98 -0.44
N ALA A 392 -15.02 13.02 -1.16
CA ALA A 392 -15.80 11.93 -0.57
C ALA A 392 -14.94 11.02 0.34
N GLN A 393 -13.69 10.74 -0.06
CA GLN A 393 -12.72 9.99 0.75
C GLN A 393 -12.41 10.68 2.08
N LEU A 394 -12.15 11.99 2.05
CA LEU A 394 -11.93 12.77 3.28
C LEU A 394 -13.16 12.73 4.19
N ALA A 395 -14.36 12.91 3.61
CA ALA A 395 -15.62 12.82 4.35
C ALA A 395 -15.85 11.42 4.92
N GLY A 396 -15.52 10.37 4.16
CA GLY A 396 -15.59 8.98 4.57
C GLY A 396 -14.71 8.69 5.78
N ILE A 397 -13.41 8.97 5.69
CA ILE A 397 -12.44 8.72 6.77
C ILE A 397 -12.84 9.50 8.04
N GLY A 398 -13.14 10.79 7.89
CA GLY A 398 -13.56 11.63 9.00
C GLY A 398 -14.90 11.19 9.62
N GLY A 399 -15.88 10.87 8.79
CA GLY A 399 -17.20 10.42 9.22
C GLY A 399 -17.16 9.10 9.99
N PHE A 400 -16.45 8.10 9.46
CA PHE A 400 -16.29 6.82 10.14
C PHE A 400 -15.52 6.93 11.46
N TRP A 401 -14.48 7.74 11.50
CA TRP A 401 -13.76 8.00 12.75
C TRP A 401 -14.68 8.63 13.81
N LEU A 402 -15.53 9.60 13.42
CA LEU A 402 -16.51 10.20 14.32
C LEU A 402 -17.56 9.20 14.80
N VAL A 403 -18.08 8.36 13.91
CA VAL A 403 -19.05 7.28 14.21
C VAL A 403 -18.42 6.27 15.17
N GLN A 404 -17.21 5.79 14.88
CA GLN A 404 -16.49 4.85 15.71
C GLN A 404 -16.27 5.41 17.12
N LYS A 405 -15.81 6.67 17.21
CA LYS A 405 -15.60 7.35 18.49
C LYS A 405 -16.91 7.57 19.28
N ARG A 406 -17.99 7.95 18.59
CA ARG A 406 -19.28 8.27 19.22
C ARG A 406 -20.00 7.04 19.75
N PHE A 407 -19.97 5.95 18.97
CA PHE A 407 -20.71 4.72 19.27
C PHE A 407 -19.83 3.61 19.86
N LYS A 408 -18.50 3.85 20.00
CA LYS A 408 -17.52 2.88 20.51
C LYS A 408 -17.64 1.52 19.79
N LEU A 409 -17.81 1.56 18.47
CA LEU A 409 -17.98 0.37 17.66
C LEU A 409 -16.66 -0.41 17.57
N SER A 410 -16.77 -1.73 17.61
CA SER A 410 -15.60 -2.59 17.43
C SER A 410 -15.09 -2.48 15.98
N THR A 411 -13.80 -2.67 15.79
CA THR A 411 -13.16 -2.69 14.46
C THR A 411 -13.81 -3.73 13.54
N LYS A 412 -14.18 -4.90 14.08
CA LYS A 412 -14.89 -5.95 13.34
C LYS A 412 -16.25 -5.49 12.81
N THR A 413 -17.03 -4.74 13.62
CA THR A 413 -18.33 -4.21 13.19
C THR A 413 -18.16 -3.19 12.08
N MET A 414 -17.18 -2.28 12.22
CA MET A 414 -16.88 -1.28 11.20
C MET A 414 -16.44 -1.93 9.89
N PHE A 415 -15.58 -2.94 9.97
CA PHE A 415 -15.15 -3.73 8.82
C PHE A 415 -16.34 -4.36 8.08
N ASN A 416 -17.26 -5.00 8.81
CA ASN A 416 -18.45 -5.63 8.21
C ASN A 416 -19.37 -4.60 7.53
N VAL A 417 -19.52 -3.39 8.09
CA VAL A 417 -20.31 -2.31 7.48
C VAL A 417 -19.69 -1.85 6.17
N VAL A 418 -18.38 -1.67 6.15
CA VAL A 418 -17.64 -1.29 4.93
C VAL A 418 -17.74 -2.37 3.87
N MET A 419 -17.57 -3.65 4.26
CA MET A 419 -17.72 -4.79 3.37
C MET A 419 -19.10 -4.86 2.75
N LEU A 420 -20.15 -4.65 3.56
CA LEU A 420 -21.53 -4.60 3.06
C LEU A 420 -21.69 -3.46 2.02
N GLY A 421 -21.07 -2.30 2.26
CA GLY A 421 -21.09 -1.18 1.32
C GLY A 421 -20.46 -1.52 -0.03
N ILE A 422 -19.35 -2.27 -0.02
CA ILE A 422 -18.66 -2.71 -1.24
C ILE A 422 -19.50 -3.76 -1.98
N VAL A 423 -20.05 -4.74 -1.27
CA VAL A 423 -20.92 -5.78 -1.86
C VAL A 423 -22.17 -5.16 -2.50
N ILE A 424 -22.77 -4.14 -1.90
CA ILE A 424 -23.89 -3.41 -2.48
C ILE A 424 -23.48 -2.72 -3.79
N LEU A 425 -22.30 -2.15 -3.84
CA LEU A 425 -21.77 -1.47 -5.03
C LEU A 425 -21.51 -2.46 -6.18
N ASP A 426 -20.89 -3.60 -5.87
CA ASP A 426 -20.66 -4.67 -6.86
C ASP A 426 -21.98 -5.29 -7.33
N GLY A 427 -22.92 -5.48 -6.38
CA GLY A 427 -24.28 -5.93 -6.70
C GLY A 427 -25.03 -4.99 -7.64
N TRP A 428 -24.84 -3.66 -7.49
CA TRP A 428 -25.36 -2.68 -8.43
C TRP A 428 -24.84 -2.91 -9.85
N GLY A 429 -23.53 -3.16 -9.99
CA GLY A 429 -22.92 -3.50 -11.27
C GLY A 429 -23.50 -4.78 -11.90
N MET A 430 -23.78 -5.80 -11.07
CA MET A 430 -24.37 -7.06 -11.53
C MET A 430 -25.79 -6.87 -12.11
N VAL A 431 -26.56 -5.90 -11.62
CA VAL A 431 -27.89 -5.59 -12.15
C VAL A 431 -27.83 -5.24 -13.64
N GLY A 432 -26.73 -4.65 -14.10
CA GLY A 432 -26.49 -4.32 -15.52
C GLY A 432 -26.49 -5.53 -16.46
N ILE A 433 -26.34 -6.75 -15.97
CA ILE A 433 -26.41 -7.96 -16.78
C ILE A 433 -27.84 -8.20 -17.28
N TRP A 434 -28.84 -7.82 -16.50
CA TRP A 434 -30.25 -8.09 -16.80
C TRP A 434 -31.04 -6.87 -17.28
N THR A 435 -30.50 -5.65 -17.12
CA THR A 435 -31.18 -4.43 -17.52
C THR A 435 -30.23 -3.39 -18.05
N HIS A 436 -30.63 -2.67 -19.11
CA HIS A 436 -29.86 -1.53 -19.62
C HIS A 436 -30.21 -0.20 -18.93
N LYS A 437 -31.13 -0.20 -17.97
CA LYS A 437 -31.52 1.02 -17.24
C LYS A 437 -30.54 1.39 -16.12
N PHE A 438 -29.86 0.38 -15.55
CA PHE A 438 -28.96 0.49 -14.41
C PHE A 438 -27.77 -0.45 -14.58
N GLY A 439 -26.72 -0.32 -13.76
CA GLY A 439 -25.58 -1.22 -13.76
C GLY A 439 -24.44 -0.73 -14.64
N PHE A 440 -24.07 0.55 -14.51
CA PHE A 440 -22.99 1.24 -15.24
C PHE A 440 -23.23 1.40 -16.74
N HIS A 441 -24.46 1.65 -17.11
CA HIS A 441 -24.84 2.04 -18.48
C HIS A 441 -25.05 3.54 -18.67
N ASN A 442 -25.11 4.32 -17.58
CA ASN A 442 -25.38 5.74 -17.60
C ASN A 442 -24.25 6.54 -16.94
N GLU A 443 -24.02 7.76 -17.42
CA GLU A 443 -22.97 8.64 -16.91
C GLU A 443 -23.09 8.91 -15.40
N TRP A 444 -24.28 9.17 -14.88
CA TRP A 444 -24.50 9.49 -13.47
C TRP A 444 -24.11 8.34 -12.53
N GLU A 445 -24.16 7.09 -12.98
CA GLU A 445 -23.79 5.92 -12.17
C GLU A 445 -22.31 5.90 -11.84
N PHE A 446 -21.45 6.40 -12.75
CA PHE A 446 -20.01 6.52 -12.49
C PHE A 446 -19.71 7.61 -11.47
N TRP A 447 -20.50 8.70 -11.42
CA TRP A 447 -20.39 9.71 -10.37
C TRP A 447 -20.79 9.17 -9.00
N VAL A 448 -21.90 8.44 -8.94
CA VAL A 448 -22.33 7.78 -7.69
C VAL A 448 -21.31 6.73 -7.24
N TYR A 449 -20.81 5.91 -8.18
CA TYR A 449 -19.74 4.97 -7.89
C TYR A 449 -18.52 5.65 -7.30
N GLN A 450 -18.06 6.74 -7.89
CA GLN A 450 -16.89 7.46 -7.44
C GLN A 450 -17.03 7.95 -6.00
N VAL A 451 -18.18 8.53 -5.67
CA VAL A 451 -18.48 8.99 -4.30
C VAL A 451 -18.55 7.82 -3.33
N TRP A 452 -19.32 6.79 -3.67
CA TRP A 452 -19.55 5.64 -2.79
C TRP A 452 -18.28 4.84 -2.54
N TYR A 453 -17.55 4.52 -3.61
CA TYR A 453 -16.30 3.78 -3.52
C TYR A 453 -15.24 4.56 -2.74
N ALA A 454 -15.06 5.84 -3.04
CA ALA A 454 -14.10 6.68 -2.35
C ALA A 454 -14.46 6.92 -0.87
N PHE A 455 -15.77 6.88 -0.54
CA PHE A 455 -16.22 6.95 0.85
C PHE A 455 -15.98 5.65 1.63
N THR A 456 -16.04 4.47 1.00
CA THR A 456 -15.98 3.16 1.67
C THR A 456 -14.61 2.51 1.62
N ALA A 457 -13.94 2.47 0.47
CA ALA A 457 -12.72 1.70 0.27
C ALA A 457 -11.50 2.12 1.12
N PRO A 458 -11.24 3.43 1.38
CA PRO A 458 -10.14 3.84 2.26
C PRO A 458 -10.29 3.33 3.68
N ILE A 459 -11.53 3.25 4.15
CA ILE A 459 -11.87 2.78 5.49
C ILE A 459 -11.56 1.29 5.62
N PHE A 460 -11.83 0.51 4.57
CA PHE A 460 -11.44 -0.90 4.50
C PHE A 460 -9.95 -1.07 4.73
N LEU A 461 -9.11 -0.32 4.02
CA LEU A 461 -7.65 -0.39 4.13
C LEU A 461 -7.16 0.02 5.52
N GLU A 462 -7.83 0.95 6.17
CA GLU A 462 -7.49 1.39 7.51
C GLU A 462 -7.87 0.35 8.57
N LEU A 463 -9.06 -0.24 8.45
CA LEU A 463 -9.55 -1.28 9.36
C LEU A 463 -8.75 -2.59 9.26
N THR A 464 -8.23 -2.95 8.08
CA THR A 464 -7.41 -4.15 7.91
C THR A 464 -6.05 -4.05 8.58
N LYS A 465 -5.54 -2.83 8.79
CA LYS A 465 -4.32 -2.59 9.57
C LYS A 465 -4.51 -2.84 11.07
N HIS A 466 -5.75 -2.88 11.51
CA HIS A 466 -6.14 -3.07 12.92
C HIS A 466 -6.76 -4.43 13.20
N SER A 467 -6.67 -5.39 12.28
CA SER A 467 -7.25 -6.70 12.47
C SER A 467 -6.58 -7.41 13.63
N PRO A 468 -7.37 -7.98 14.55
CA PRO A 468 -6.87 -8.59 15.76
C PRO A 468 -6.25 -9.95 15.48
N GLY A 469 -5.00 -9.95 15.04
CA GLY A 469 -4.07 -11.01 15.37
C GLY A 469 -3.56 -10.81 16.81
N THR A 470 -4.12 -9.80 17.50
CA THR A 470 -3.74 -9.37 18.85
C THR A 470 -4.99 -9.08 19.69
N ALA A 471 -5.82 -10.09 19.91
CA ALA A 471 -6.81 -10.15 21.00
C ALA A 471 -7.07 -11.59 21.37
#